data_6a1eb610c36502e5b19ec1e11ef4bfb9
#
_entry.id   6a1eb610c36502e5b19ec1e11ef4bfb9
#
_cell.length_a   1.000
_cell.length_b   1.000
_cell.length_c   1.000
_cell.angle_alpha   90.00
_cell.angle_beta   90.00
_cell.angle_gamma   90.00
#
_symmetry.space_group_name_H-M   'P 1'
#
loop_
_entity.id
_entity.type
_entity.pdbx_description
1 polymer ?
#
loop_
_entity_poly.entity_id
_entity_poly.type
_entity_poly.pdbx_seq_one_letter_code
_entity_poly.pdbx_strand_id
1 'polypeptide(L)'
;MLKSISLALALFGLGALPAAAQEYKIAVIGLLHSHVWSHLPEMAKGKTAKLVGIAETVPELVAEARRVAGDGVPIYSDYKKMLDEQKPDIVWSFVENNRHREIVEACAPRKIHVIFEKPLAASYKDALAIRDLANKYGIQVMCNYQMAWWPANFAAKKEVDAGSVGRVWRLRGIVGHGGPGSTGTGKYFFDWLTDPDKNGAGALMDFGCYNALWALWYLGQPESVYAEATHLRPETFPKVEDSSTLMLHWKNAEGVFEGSWDLPRSFQDLEVFGLTGSVYMTQQKVELRKRQASEVAMEPLPPERADPIAFMVDAIRGKKPIDGMTALDINVGVVEIIEAAKESVRTGRAVKLPLPK
;
A
#
# COMPACT_ATOMS: atom_id res chain seq x y z
N MET A 1 25.48 80.70 -7.83
CA MET A 1 24.82 79.63 -8.53
C MET A 1 25.52 78.33 -8.18
N LEU A 2 25.05 77.62 -7.11
CA LEU A 2 25.57 76.30 -6.73
C LEU A 2 24.72 75.27 -7.41
N LYS A 3 25.33 74.38 -8.21
CA LYS A 3 24.68 73.19 -8.80
C LYS A 3 24.83 72.01 -7.85
N SER A 4 23.71 71.57 -7.32
CA SER A 4 23.63 70.33 -6.54
C SER A 4 23.73 69.06 -7.43
N ILE A 5 24.68 68.22 -7.16
CA ILE A 5 24.83 66.92 -7.82
C ILE A 5 24.15 65.89 -6.92
N SER A 6 23.01 65.29 -7.37
CA SER A 6 22.34 64.15 -6.70
C SER A 6 22.99 62.88 -7.12
N LEU A 7 23.58 62.17 -6.12
CA LEU A 7 24.14 60.84 -6.30
C LEU A 7 23.04 59.80 -6.10
N ALA A 8 22.63 59.15 -7.17
CA ALA A 8 21.68 58.02 -7.10
C ALA A 8 22.42 56.72 -6.73
N LEU A 9 22.17 56.19 -5.51
CA LEU A 9 22.60 54.86 -5.10
C LEU A 9 21.73 53.83 -5.78
N ALA A 10 22.30 53.05 -6.71
CA ALA A 10 21.68 51.87 -7.27
C ALA A 10 21.84 50.70 -6.27
N LEU A 11 20.76 50.35 -5.60
CA LEU A 11 20.67 49.10 -4.83
C LEU A 11 20.58 47.93 -5.80
N PHE A 12 21.70 47.20 -6.00
CA PHE A 12 21.68 45.88 -6.61
C PHE A 12 21.01 44.90 -5.65
N GLY A 13 19.78 44.52 -5.95
CA GLY A 13 19.11 43.41 -5.27
C GLY A 13 19.87 42.09 -5.53
N LEU A 14 20.46 41.52 -4.50
CA LEU A 14 20.94 40.14 -4.54
C LEU A 14 19.74 39.24 -4.80
N GLY A 15 19.53 38.83 -6.05
CA GLY A 15 18.59 37.80 -6.41
C GLY A 15 19.01 36.51 -5.70
N ALA A 16 18.18 36.03 -4.79
CA ALA A 16 18.38 34.69 -4.18
C ALA A 16 18.43 33.67 -5.32
N LEU A 17 19.57 32.99 -5.46
CA LEU A 17 19.70 31.85 -6.34
C LEU A 17 18.62 30.83 -5.92
N PRO A 18 17.88 30.23 -6.86
CA PRO A 18 16.93 29.20 -6.52
C PRO A 18 17.71 28.10 -5.80
N ALA A 19 17.29 27.77 -4.57
CA ALA A 19 17.85 26.63 -3.83
C ALA A 19 17.75 25.40 -4.74
N ALA A 20 18.88 24.73 -4.97
CA ALA A 20 18.89 23.48 -5.73
C ALA A 20 17.82 22.56 -5.12
N ALA A 21 16.93 22.02 -5.96
CA ALA A 21 15.89 21.13 -5.49
C ALA A 21 16.57 19.98 -4.74
N GLN A 22 16.15 19.74 -3.50
CA GLN A 22 16.72 18.67 -2.67
C GLN A 22 16.57 17.33 -3.41
N GLU A 23 17.67 16.66 -3.71
CA GLU A 23 17.68 15.32 -4.28
C GLU A 23 17.38 14.33 -3.16
N TYR A 24 16.21 13.66 -3.20
CA TYR A 24 15.87 12.61 -2.25
C TYR A 24 16.60 11.32 -2.58
N LYS A 25 16.98 10.58 -1.53
CA LYS A 25 17.65 9.28 -1.63
C LYS A 25 16.68 8.18 -1.22
N ILE A 26 16.63 7.12 -2.03
CA ILE A 26 15.85 5.91 -1.71
C ILE A 26 16.77 4.71 -1.64
N ALA A 27 16.53 3.82 -0.67
CA ALA A 27 17.19 2.52 -0.59
C ALA A 27 16.13 1.39 -0.57
N VAL A 28 16.53 0.22 -1.03
CA VAL A 28 15.68 -0.99 -1.07
C VAL A 28 16.17 -1.98 -0.01
N ILE A 29 15.23 -2.53 0.78
CA ILE A 29 15.52 -3.60 1.75
C ILE A 29 14.71 -4.84 1.39
N GLY A 30 15.40 -5.94 1.09
CA GLY A 30 14.82 -7.21 0.65
C GLY A 30 14.40 -7.19 -0.80
N LEU A 31 14.44 -8.36 -1.44
CA LEU A 31 14.02 -8.58 -2.82
C LEU A 31 13.09 -9.81 -2.93
N LEU A 32 12.56 -10.27 -1.81
CA LEU A 32 11.74 -11.49 -1.74
C LEU A 32 10.34 -11.27 -2.31
N HIS A 33 9.76 -10.08 -2.14
CA HIS A 33 8.45 -9.75 -2.68
C HIS A 33 8.55 -9.45 -4.19
N SER A 34 7.80 -10.21 -5.00
CA SER A 34 7.89 -10.16 -6.48
C SER A 34 7.63 -8.78 -7.09
N HIS A 35 6.88 -7.91 -6.41
CA HIS A 35 6.62 -6.55 -6.90
C HIS A 35 7.88 -5.69 -7.04
N VAL A 36 8.96 -6.01 -6.35
CA VAL A 36 10.24 -5.28 -6.51
C VAL A 36 10.68 -5.23 -7.96
N TRP A 37 10.45 -6.28 -8.73
CA TRP A 37 10.90 -6.38 -10.12
C TRP A 37 10.15 -5.45 -11.08
N SER A 38 8.96 -4.99 -10.72
CA SER A 38 8.25 -3.95 -11.45
C SER A 38 8.67 -2.53 -11.07
N HIS A 39 9.17 -2.33 -9.84
CA HIS A 39 9.53 -1.02 -9.31
C HIS A 39 11.01 -0.70 -9.43
N LEU A 40 11.88 -1.69 -9.28
CA LEU A 40 13.35 -1.51 -9.29
C LEU A 40 13.87 -0.84 -10.57
N PRO A 41 13.38 -1.16 -11.79
CA PRO A 41 13.81 -0.48 -13.01
C PRO A 41 13.52 1.02 -13.00
N GLU A 42 12.38 1.44 -12.43
CA GLU A 42 12.03 2.86 -12.32
C GLU A 42 12.84 3.56 -11.24
N MET A 43 13.08 2.90 -10.10
CA MET A 43 13.97 3.42 -9.05
C MET A 43 15.40 3.61 -9.58
N ALA A 44 15.92 2.69 -10.38
CA ALA A 44 17.24 2.78 -10.96
C ALA A 44 17.41 3.97 -11.93
N LYS A 45 16.32 4.45 -12.56
CA LYS A 45 16.33 5.66 -13.39
C LYS A 45 16.51 6.95 -12.58
N GLY A 46 16.25 6.92 -11.28
CA GLY A 46 16.49 8.03 -10.35
C GLY A 46 15.69 9.32 -10.63
N LYS A 47 14.52 9.25 -11.27
CA LYS A 47 13.77 10.45 -11.69
C LYS A 47 13.24 11.27 -10.52
N THR A 48 12.72 10.63 -9.49
CA THR A 48 12.06 11.27 -8.34
C THR A 48 12.93 11.22 -7.09
N ALA A 49 13.62 10.09 -6.88
CA ALA A 49 14.59 9.88 -5.81
C ALA A 49 15.74 9.01 -6.34
N LYS A 50 16.96 9.28 -5.90
CA LYS A 50 18.15 8.55 -6.30
C LYS A 50 18.24 7.23 -5.53
N LEU A 51 18.31 6.10 -6.23
CA LEU A 51 18.58 4.80 -5.63
C LEU A 51 20.04 4.74 -5.15
N VAL A 52 20.24 4.65 -3.82
CA VAL A 52 21.57 4.75 -3.20
C VAL A 52 22.06 3.42 -2.63
N GLY A 53 21.23 2.39 -2.54
CA GLY A 53 21.64 1.08 -2.07
C GLY A 53 20.51 0.06 -2.07
N ILE A 54 20.89 -1.20 -2.15
CA ILE A 54 20.02 -2.36 -2.05
C ILE A 54 20.59 -3.30 -0.98
N ALA A 55 19.75 -3.79 -0.08
CA ALA A 55 20.15 -4.79 0.91
C ALA A 55 19.46 -6.12 0.63
N GLU A 56 20.24 -7.16 0.31
CA GLU A 56 19.77 -8.52 0.05
C GLU A 56 20.91 -9.52 0.30
N THR A 57 20.56 -10.74 0.71
CA THR A 57 21.51 -11.81 1.01
C THR A 57 21.41 -13.02 0.09
N VAL A 58 20.30 -13.18 -0.62
CA VAL A 58 20.08 -14.28 -1.55
C VAL A 58 20.87 -14.04 -2.83
N PRO A 59 21.85 -14.89 -3.18
CA PRO A 59 22.77 -14.64 -4.29
C PRO A 59 22.08 -14.45 -5.64
N GLU A 60 21.02 -15.22 -5.92
CA GLU A 60 20.25 -15.17 -7.16
C GLU A 60 19.51 -13.83 -7.29
N LEU A 61 18.90 -13.35 -6.19
CA LEU A 61 18.22 -12.06 -6.17
C LEU A 61 19.20 -10.89 -6.26
N VAL A 62 20.39 -11.03 -5.65
CA VAL A 62 21.50 -10.07 -5.80
C VAL A 62 21.96 -9.98 -7.25
N ALA A 63 22.13 -11.11 -7.93
CA ALA A 63 22.52 -11.15 -9.33
C ALA A 63 21.47 -10.47 -10.23
N GLU A 64 20.20 -10.75 -9.98
CA GLU A 64 19.10 -10.12 -10.72
C GLU A 64 19.01 -8.61 -10.44
N ALA A 65 19.20 -8.18 -9.20
CA ALA A 65 19.22 -6.76 -8.85
C ALA A 65 20.35 -6.01 -9.58
N ARG A 66 21.55 -6.60 -9.70
CA ARG A 66 22.65 -6.02 -10.50
C ARG A 66 22.29 -5.89 -11.97
N ARG A 67 21.65 -6.93 -12.53
CA ARG A 67 21.20 -6.89 -13.93
C ARG A 67 20.20 -5.77 -14.18
N VAL A 68 19.31 -5.50 -13.23
CA VAL A 68 18.21 -4.51 -13.36
C VAL A 68 18.67 -3.11 -12.99
N ALA A 69 19.37 -2.94 -11.86
CA ALA A 69 19.76 -1.63 -11.33
C ALA A 69 21.14 -1.17 -11.82
N GLY A 70 21.93 -2.09 -12.40
CA GLY A 70 23.31 -1.82 -12.83
C GLY A 70 24.34 -1.94 -11.70
N ASP A 71 25.61 -2.02 -12.07
CA ASP A 71 26.71 -2.20 -11.12
C ASP A 71 27.03 -0.95 -10.27
N GLY A 72 26.48 0.20 -10.64
CA GLY A 72 26.68 1.47 -9.93
C GLY A 72 25.94 1.58 -8.61
N VAL A 73 24.93 0.72 -8.35
CA VAL A 73 24.19 0.71 -7.10
C VAL A 73 24.84 -0.28 -6.12
N PRO A 74 25.32 0.19 -4.94
CA PRO A 74 25.95 -0.70 -3.96
C PRO A 74 24.92 -1.67 -3.37
N ILE A 75 25.35 -2.95 -3.23
CA ILE A 75 24.54 -3.99 -2.60
C ILE A 75 25.17 -4.39 -1.27
N TYR A 76 24.32 -4.52 -0.27
CA TYR A 76 24.68 -4.82 1.11
C TYR A 76 24.08 -6.14 1.56
N SER A 77 24.82 -6.91 2.36
CA SER A 77 24.28 -8.06 3.09
C SER A 77 23.66 -7.68 4.44
N ASP A 78 23.98 -6.49 4.95
CA ASP A 78 23.44 -5.93 6.19
C ASP A 78 22.76 -4.59 5.89
N TYR A 79 21.43 -4.58 6.02
CA TYR A 79 20.65 -3.38 5.76
C TYR A 79 20.89 -2.26 6.78
N LYS A 80 21.25 -2.59 8.03
CA LYS A 80 21.57 -1.56 9.05
C LYS A 80 22.83 -0.81 8.67
N LYS A 81 23.85 -1.54 8.20
CA LYS A 81 25.08 -0.95 7.66
C LYS A 81 24.77 -0.05 6.46
N MET A 82 23.90 -0.51 5.54
CA MET A 82 23.45 0.31 4.40
C MET A 82 22.79 1.61 4.86
N LEU A 83 21.87 1.55 5.85
CA LEU A 83 21.19 2.73 6.38
C LEU A 83 22.17 3.74 6.97
N ASP A 84 23.19 3.27 7.70
CA ASP A 84 24.16 4.14 8.34
C ASP A 84 25.15 4.78 7.35
N GLU A 85 25.56 4.06 6.30
CA GLU A 85 26.48 4.55 5.28
C GLU A 85 25.79 5.43 4.23
N GLN A 86 24.66 4.99 3.68
CA GLN A 86 23.98 5.69 2.59
C GLN A 86 23.08 6.82 3.06
N LYS A 87 22.55 6.73 4.29
CA LYS A 87 21.62 7.71 4.91
C LYS A 87 20.48 8.09 3.95
N PRO A 88 19.66 7.12 3.51
CA PRO A 88 18.55 7.41 2.64
C PRO A 88 17.49 8.22 3.36
N ASP A 89 16.70 9.00 2.61
CA ASP A 89 15.50 9.67 3.12
C ASP A 89 14.31 8.70 3.18
N ILE A 90 14.28 7.75 2.25
CA ILE A 90 13.20 6.80 2.07
C ILE A 90 13.78 5.38 1.95
N VAL A 91 13.13 4.42 2.59
CA VAL A 91 13.32 2.99 2.36
C VAL A 91 12.06 2.42 1.73
N TRP A 92 12.19 1.64 0.66
CA TRP A 92 11.11 0.77 0.19
C TRP A 92 11.48 -0.66 0.51
N SER A 93 10.66 -1.33 1.33
CA SER A 93 10.94 -2.67 1.81
C SER A 93 10.09 -3.70 1.08
N PHE A 94 10.76 -4.79 0.67
CA PHE A 94 10.20 -5.93 -0.05
C PHE A 94 10.52 -7.24 0.68
N VAL A 95 10.54 -7.19 2.01
CA VAL A 95 10.70 -8.36 2.89
C VAL A 95 9.35 -9.03 3.14
N GLU A 96 9.36 -10.14 3.88
CA GLU A 96 8.15 -10.82 4.34
C GLU A 96 7.33 -9.91 5.30
N ASN A 97 6.01 -10.10 5.35
CA ASN A 97 5.11 -9.25 6.12
C ASN A 97 5.42 -9.21 7.62
N ASN A 98 5.84 -10.32 8.22
CA ASN A 98 6.20 -10.40 9.65
C ASN A 98 7.47 -9.61 10.00
N ARG A 99 8.25 -9.18 9.00
CA ARG A 99 9.47 -8.41 9.19
C ARG A 99 9.28 -6.90 9.05
N HIS A 100 8.11 -6.43 8.64
CA HIS A 100 7.87 -5.01 8.44
C HIS A 100 8.14 -4.17 9.69
N ARG A 101 7.78 -4.68 10.88
CA ARG A 101 8.06 -4.02 12.15
C ARG A 101 9.56 -3.81 12.39
N GLU A 102 10.41 -4.82 12.18
CA GLU A 102 11.85 -4.68 12.39
C GLU A 102 12.48 -3.60 11.48
N ILE A 103 11.93 -3.44 10.27
CA ILE A 103 12.39 -2.39 9.35
C ILE A 103 12.05 -1.00 9.91
N VAL A 104 10.84 -0.81 10.45
CA VAL A 104 10.49 0.48 11.09
C VAL A 104 11.32 0.72 12.35
N GLU A 105 11.58 -0.32 13.16
CA GLU A 105 12.48 -0.22 14.33
C GLU A 105 13.89 0.25 13.95
N ALA A 106 14.38 -0.13 12.78
CA ALA A 106 15.68 0.31 12.27
C ALA A 106 15.62 1.71 11.63
N CYS A 107 14.57 2.01 10.87
CA CYS A 107 14.45 3.26 10.10
C CYS A 107 14.03 4.45 10.97
N ALA A 108 13.08 4.27 11.89
CA ALA A 108 12.45 5.36 12.64
C ALA A 108 13.42 6.18 13.49
N PRO A 109 14.36 5.60 14.27
CA PRO A 109 15.37 6.37 15.00
C PRO A 109 16.29 7.19 14.09
N ARG A 110 16.47 6.76 12.84
CA ARG A 110 17.27 7.43 11.80
C ARG A 110 16.49 8.49 11.03
N LYS A 111 15.20 8.70 11.36
CA LYS A 111 14.28 9.60 10.64
C LYS A 111 14.07 9.25 9.17
N ILE A 112 14.20 7.98 8.83
CA ILE A 112 14.00 7.45 7.48
C ILE A 112 12.53 7.09 7.32
N HIS A 113 11.89 7.60 6.28
CA HIS A 113 10.50 7.29 5.90
C HIS A 113 10.44 5.91 5.24
N VAL A 114 9.31 5.19 5.36
CA VAL A 114 9.23 3.80 4.89
C VAL A 114 8.03 3.58 3.99
N ILE A 115 8.24 2.91 2.87
CA ILE A 115 7.21 2.34 2.00
C ILE A 115 7.24 0.83 2.18
N PHE A 116 6.10 0.23 2.46
CA PHE A 116 5.92 -1.23 2.46
C PHE A 116 5.04 -1.68 1.31
N GLU A 117 5.28 -2.90 0.83
CA GLU A 117 4.26 -3.62 0.10
C GLU A 117 3.13 -4.04 1.05
N LYS A 118 1.95 -4.26 0.48
CA LYS A 118 0.78 -4.71 1.23
C LYS A 118 0.94 -6.18 1.71
N PRO A 119 0.30 -6.55 2.83
CA PRO A 119 -0.31 -5.70 3.85
C PRO A 119 0.72 -5.02 4.76
N LEU A 120 0.27 -4.09 5.61
CA LEU A 120 1.14 -3.35 6.51
C LEU A 120 1.93 -4.24 7.48
N ALA A 121 1.36 -5.34 7.93
CA ALA A 121 2.00 -6.30 8.83
C ALA A 121 1.27 -7.66 8.80
N ALA A 122 1.94 -8.72 9.26
CA ALA A 122 1.36 -10.06 9.41
C ALA A 122 0.43 -10.19 10.64
N SER A 123 0.52 -9.27 11.62
CA SER A 123 -0.29 -9.27 12.83
C SER A 123 -0.74 -7.86 13.22
N TYR A 124 -1.89 -7.77 13.90
CA TYR A 124 -2.42 -6.51 14.42
C TYR A 124 -1.48 -5.88 15.46
N LYS A 125 -0.85 -6.70 16.31
CA LYS A 125 0.17 -6.26 17.26
C LYS A 125 1.34 -5.53 16.59
N ASP A 126 1.83 -6.05 15.47
CA ASP A 126 2.93 -5.42 14.75
C ASP A 126 2.48 -4.16 14.00
N ALA A 127 1.26 -4.16 13.46
CA ALA A 127 0.69 -2.96 12.86
C ALA A 127 0.56 -1.80 13.88
N LEU A 128 0.12 -2.08 15.11
CA LEU A 128 0.09 -1.10 16.20
C LEU A 128 1.50 -0.60 16.54
N ALA A 129 2.48 -1.51 16.67
CA ALA A 129 3.87 -1.14 16.97
C ALA A 129 4.48 -0.26 15.85
N ILE A 130 4.22 -0.56 14.58
CA ILE A 130 4.64 0.26 13.44
C ILE A 130 4.06 1.67 13.55
N ARG A 131 2.77 1.80 13.83
CA ARG A 131 2.11 3.10 14.01
C ARG A 131 2.71 3.90 15.16
N ASP A 132 2.90 3.26 16.31
CA ASP A 132 3.42 3.91 17.50
C ASP A 132 4.87 4.38 17.30
N LEU A 133 5.70 3.60 16.60
CA LEU A 133 7.06 3.99 16.20
C LEU A 133 7.06 5.16 15.21
N ALA A 134 6.22 5.09 14.18
CA ALA A 134 6.10 6.16 13.20
C ALA A 134 5.73 7.49 13.85
N ASN A 135 4.73 7.47 14.74
CA ASN A 135 4.28 8.64 15.50
C ASN A 135 5.36 9.15 16.46
N LYS A 136 5.99 8.26 17.22
CA LYS A 136 7.07 8.61 18.18
C LYS A 136 8.23 9.32 17.50
N TYR A 137 8.61 8.85 16.34
CA TYR A 137 9.76 9.39 15.63
C TYR A 137 9.40 10.42 14.54
N GLY A 138 8.11 10.63 14.25
CA GLY A 138 7.64 11.60 13.27
C GLY A 138 8.07 11.25 11.84
N ILE A 139 8.04 9.96 11.48
CA ILE A 139 8.29 9.50 10.12
C ILE A 139 6.98 9.18 9.40
N GLN A 140 6.99 9.26 8.07
CA GLN A 140 5.91 8.73 7.25
C GLN A 140 6.13 7.23 7.04
N VAL A 141 5.06 6.44 7.19
CA VAL A 141 5.00 5.03 6.78
C VAL A 141 3.82 4.88 5.84
N MET A 142 4.07 4.35 4.66
CA MET A 142 3.10 4.14 3.60
C MET A 142 2.99 2.66 3.27
N CYS A 143 1.76 2.16 3.15
CA CYS A 143 1.50 0.81 2.64
C CYS A 143 1.07 0.89 1.17
N ASN A 144 1.84 0.27 0.28
CA ASN A 144 1.63 0.32 -1.15
C ASN A 144 0.60 -0.72 -1.61
N TYR A 145 -0.52 -0.25 -2.14
CA TYR A 145 -1.51 -1.05 -2.86
C TYR A 145 -1.57 -0.60 -4.31
N GLN A 146 -1.49 -1.51 -5.27
CA GLN A 146 -1.60 -1.16 -6.68
C GLN A 146 -2.89 -0.37 -6.98
N MET A 147 -4.00 -0.75 -6.36
CA MET A 147 -5.28 -0.08 -6.57
C MET A 147 -5.33 1.37 -6.05
N ALA A 148 -4.43 1.76 -5.16
CA ALA A 148 -4.33 3.15 -4.68
C ALA A 148 -3.89 4.14 -5.78
N TRP A 149 -3.36 3.61 -6.89
CA TRP A 149 -2.88 4.37 -8.05
C TRP A 149 -3.81 4.25 -9.26
N TRP A 150 -5.04 3.75 -9.08
CA TRP A 150 -6.00 3.64 -10.17
C TRP A 150 -6.95 4.82 -10.18
N PRO A 151 -7.07 5.56 -11.29
CA PRO A 151 -8.07 6.59 -11.47
C PRO A 151 -9.50 6.11 -11.17
N ALA A 152 -9.78 4.83 -11.45
CA ALA A 152 -11.08 4.21 -11.22
C ALA A 152 -11.54 4.30 -9.76
N ASN A 153 -10.65 4.06 -8.78
CA ASN A 153 -11.01 4.15 -7.36
C ASN A 153 -11.45 5.57 -6.98
N PHE A 154 -10.75 6.59 -7.49
CA PHE A 154 -11.07 7.98 -7.20
C PHE A 154 -12.34 8.43 -7.91
N ALA A 155 -12.57 8.00 -9.16
CA ALA A 155 -13.79 8.28 -9.89
C ALA A 155 -15.01 7.63 -9.21
N ALA A 156 -14.90 6.36 -8.83
CA ALA A 156 -15.96 5.66 -8.09
C ALA A 156 -16.26 6.31 -6.74
N LYS A 157 -15.22 6.66 -5.97
CA LYS A 157 -15.39 7.35 -4.67
C LYS A 157 -16.04 8.72 -4.84
N LYS A 158 -15.65 9.48 -5.85
CA LYS A 158 -16.24 10.79 -6.16
C LYS A 158 -17.76 10.69 -6.42
N GLU A 159 -18.21 9.68 -7.18
CA GLU A 159 -19.63 9.46 -7.41
C GLU A 159 -20.38 9.10 -6.13
N VAL A 160 -19.80 8.25 -5.30
CA VAL A 160 -20.38 7.86 -4.01
C VAL A 160 -20.47 9.06 -3.07
N ASP A 161 -19.41 9.85 -2.93
CA ASP A 161 -19.34 11.04 -2.06
C ASP A 161 -20.25 12.15 -2.55
N ALA A 162 -20.48 12.27 -3.85
CA ALA A 162 -21.45 13.18 -4.45
C ALA A 162 -22.90 12.77 -4.18
N GLY A 163 -23.13 11.60 -3.57
CA GLY A 163 -24.49 11.11 -3.29
C GLY A 163 -25.20 10.53 -4.51
N SER A 164 -24.51 10.26 -5.61
CA SER A 164 -25.08 9.79 -6.88
C SER A 164 -25.94 8.53 -6.72
N VAL A 165 -25.66 7.70 -5.71
CA VAL A 165 -26.39 6.46 -5.43
C VAL A 165 -27.27 6.54 -4.15
N GLY A 166 -27.28 7.68 -3.48
CA GLY A 166 -27.93 7.84 -2.17
C GLY A 166 -27.10 7.20 -1.06
N ARG A 167 -27.72 7.00 0.12
CA ARG A 167 -27.03 6.39 1.27
C ARG A 167 -26.55 4.98 0.93
N VAL A 168 -25.25 4.75 1.07
CA VAL A 168 -24.63 3.41 0.88
C VAL A 168 -25.11 2.48 2.00
N TRP A 169 -25.51 1.26 1.60
CA TRP A 169 -25.96 0.23 2.53
C TRP A 169 -25.28 -1.12 2.31
N ARG A 170 -24.62 -1.31 1.15
CA ARG A 170 -23.90 -2.56 0.87
C ARG A 170 -22.64 -2.35 0.04
N LEU A 171 -21.60 -3.10 0.34
CA LEU A 171 -20.41 -3.28 -0.50
C LEU A 171 -20.32 -4.74 -0.93
N ARG A 172 -19.90 -4.97 -2.17
CA ARG A 172 -19.53 -6.30 -2.67
C ARG A 172 -18.22 -6.18 -3.42
N GLY A 173 -17.21 -6.94 -2.99
CA GLY A 173 -15.90 -6.96 -3.62
C GLY A 173 -15.43 -8.37 -3.90
N ILE A 174 -14.67 -8.54 -4.98
CA ILE A 174 -13.94 -9.76 -5.29
C ILE A 174 -12.54 -9.40 -5.73
N VAL A 175 -11.53 -9.97 -5.07
CA VAL A 175 -10.12 -9.77 -5.40
C VAL A 175 -9.44 -11.13 -5.46
N GLY A 176 -8.70 -11.37 -6.52
CA GLY A 176 -7.95 -12.61 -6.65
C GLY A 176 -7.57 -12.95 -8.08
N HIS A 177 -6.89 -14.08 -8.21
CA HIS A 177 -6.45 -14.68 -9.47
C HIS A 177 -6.12 -16.16 -9.24
N GLY A 178 -5.46 -16.85 -10.18
CA GLY A 178 -5.08 -18.25 -10.07
C GLY A 178 -3.99 -18.57 -9.02
N GLY A 179 -3.67 -17.62 -8.16
CA GLY A 179 -2.75 -17.78 -7.02
C GLY A 179 -1.26 -17.69 -7.35
N PRO A 180 -0.42 -17.70 -6.32
CA PRO A 180 1.03 -17.72 -6.49
C PRO A 180 1.45 -19.01 -7.20
N GLY A 181 2.47 -18.92 -8.05
CA GLY A 181 2.90 -20.02 -8.92
C GLY A 181 2.24 -20.03 -10.30
N SER A 182 0.95 -19.69 -10.42
CA SER A 182 0.28 -19.58 -11.71
C SER A 182 0.57 -18.27 -12.44
N THR A 183 0.97 -17.23 -11.71
CA THR A 183 1.22 -15.87 -12.20
C THR A 183 2.69 -15.59 -12.53
N GLY A 184 3.55 -16.62 -12.56
CA GLY A 184 4.99 -16.46 -12.78
C GLY A 184 5.75 -15.85 -11.61
N THR A 185 5.17 -15.85 -10.42
CA THR A 185 5.84 -15.42 -9.20
C THR A 185 7.03 -16.33 -8.88
N GLY A 186 8.17 -15.71 -8.54
CA GLY A 186 9.39 -16.46 -8.23
C GLY A 186 9.24 -17.35 -6.99
N LYS A 187 10.08 -18.40 -6.90
CA LYS A 187 10.10 -19.35 -5.77
C LYS A 187 10.16 -18.66 -4.42
N TYR A 188 10.99 -17.67 -4.26
CA TYR A 188 11.19 -16.97 -2.98
C TYR A 188 9.93 -16.26 -2.51
N PHE A 189 9.16 -15.65 -3.41
CA PHE A 189 7.87 -15.05 -3.08
C PHE A 189 6.84 -16.12 -2.70
N PHE A 190 6.75 -17.20 -3.46
CA PHE A 190 5.87 -18.33 -3.17
C PHE A 190 6.11 -18.89 -1.77
N ASP A 191 7.38 -19.19 -1.45
CA ASP A 191 7.78 -19.84 -0.20
C ASP A 191 7.36 -19.06 1.06
N TRP A 192 7.44 -17.72 1.04
CA TRP A 192 7.03 -16.94 2.20
C TRP A 192 5.54 -16.58 2.19
N LEU A 193 4.95 -16.36 1.02
CA LEU A 193 3.53 -16.01 0.91
C LEU A 193 2.63 -17.15 1.37
N THR A 194 3.06 -18.40 1.16
CA THR A 194 2.36 -19.62 1.59
C THR A 194 2.76 -20.13 2.98
N ASP A 195 3.52 -19.34 3.73
CA ASP A 195 3.90 -19.62 5.12
C ASP A 195 3.13 -18.70 6.07
N PRO A 196 2.26 -19.28 6.96
CA PRO A 196 1.40 -18.50 7.85
C PRO A 196 2.17 -17.65 8.86
N ASP A 197 3.40 -18.06 9.26
CA ASP A 197 4.23 -17.30 10.19
C ASP A 197 4.83 -16.05 9.53
N LYS A 198 5.01 -16.07 8.21
CA LYS A 198 5.60 -14.99 7.43
C LYS A 198 4.57 -14.05 6.83
N ASN A 199 3.56 -14.61 6.21
CA ASN A 199 2.49 -13.84 5.57
C ASN A 199 1.39 -13.42 6.57
N GLY A 200 1.10 -14.25 7.58
CA GLY A 200 0.03 -14.04 8.56
C GLY A 200 -1.22 -14.89 8.32
N ALA A 201 -1.47 -15.32 7.08
CA ALA A 201 -2.49 -16.25 6.59
C ALA A 201 -2.21 -16.55 5.12
N GLY A 202 -3.14 -17.19 4.39
CA GLY A 202 -3.07 -17.39 2.94
C GLY A 202 -3.76 -16.28 2.13
N ALA A 203 -4.73 -16.67 1.31
CA ALA A 203 -5.52 -15.76 0.49
C ALA A 203 -6.32 -14.73 1.31
N LEU A 204 -6.70 -15.08 2.54
CA LEU A 204 -7.34 -14.16 3.48
C LEU A 204 -6.45 -12.94 3.77
N MET A 205 -5.15 -13.15 3.98
CA MET A 205 -4.21 -12.04 4.17
C MET A 205 -3.93 -11.34 2.85
N ASP A 206 -3.60 -12.10 1.80
CA ASP A 206 -3.12 -11.58 0.53
C ASP A 206 -4.17 -10.75 -0.22
N PHE A 207 -5.42 -11.23 -0.27
CA PHE A 207 -6.53 -10.56 -0.97
C PHE A 207 -7.59 -9.97 -0.05
N GLY A 208 -7.78 -10.56 1.14
CA GLY A 208 -8.68 -9.98 2.14
C GLY A 208 -8.26 -8.58 2.54
N CYS A 209 -6.97 -8.26 2.54
CA CYS A 209 -6.48 -6.92 2.86
C CYS A 209 -6.95 -5.85 1.84
N TYR A 210 -7.07 -6.15 0.55
CA TYR A 210 -7.67 -5.25 -0.44
C TYR A 210 -9.14 -4.99 -0.16
N ASN A 211 -9.87 -6.05 0.16
CA ASN A 211 -11.29 -6.00 0.49
C ASN A 211 -11.55 -5.19 1.77
N ALA A 212 -10.75 -5.41 2.82
CA ALA A 212 -10.80 -4.64 4.06
C ALA A 212 -10.45 -3.17 3.82
N LEU A 213 -9.50 -2.88 2.92
CA LEU A 213 -9.14 -1.51 2.56
C LEU A 213 -10.30 -0.79 1.86
N TRP A 214 -10.99 -1.42 0.90
CA TRP A 214 -12.20 -0.85 0.30
C TRP A 214 -13.30 -0.61 1.33
N ALA A 215 -13.51 -1.58 2.23
CA ALA A 215 -14.50 -1.45 3.29
C ALA A 215 -14.26 -0.20 4.15
N LEU A 216 -13.03 -0.03 4.62
CA LEU A 216 -12.62 1.15 5.40
C LEU A 216 -12.67 2.45 4.59
N TRP A 217 -12.29 2.40 3.31
CA TRP A 217 -12.28 3.57 2.42
C TRP A 217 -13.67 4.14 2.15
N TYR A 218 -14.68 3.27 2.04
CA TYR A 218 -16.06 3.69 1.75
C TYR A 218 -16.92 3.90 2.98
N LEU A 219 -16.81 3.04 4.00
CA LEU A 219 -17.74 3.02 5.14
C LEU A 219 -17.05 3.20 6.50
N GLY A 220 -15.72 3.28 6.55
CA GLY A 220 -14.98 3.33 7.80
C GLY A 220 -15.03 2.03 8.58
N GLN A 221 -14.72 2.09 9.88
CA GLN A 221 -14.59 0.93 10.76
C GLN A 221 -15.91 0.14 10.88
N PRO A 222 -15.94 -1.17 10.55
CA PRO A 222 -17.11 -2.02 10.81
C PRO A 222 -17.27 -2.31 12.30
N GLU A 223 -18.48 -2.70 12.72
CA GLU A 223 -18.80 -3.12 14.09
C GLU A 223 -18.42 -4.58 14.36
N SER A 224 -18.40 -5.41 13.31
CA SER A 224 -18.00 -6.82 13.40
C SER A 224 -17.62 -7.41 12.05
N VAL A 225 -16.90 -8.55 12.10
CA VAL A 225 -16.56 -9.37 10.96
C VAL A 225 -16.95 -10.83 11.24
N TYR A 226 -17.54 -11.49 10.24
CA TYR A 226 -17.62 -12.95 10.12
C TYR A 226 -16.82 -13.35 8.89
N ALA A 227 -16.03 -14.42 9.00
CA ALA A 227 -15.21 -14.91 7.91
C ALA A 227 -15.20 -16.41 7.83
N GLU A 228 -15.10 -16.91 6.61
CA GLU A 228 -14.81 -18.30 6.29
C GLU A 228 -13.59 -18.39 5.41
N ALA A 229 -12.83 -19.47 5.58
CA ALA A 229 -11.66 -19.79 4.77
C ALA A 229 -11.71 -21.24 4.34
N THR A 230 -11.29 -21.51 3.12
CA THR A 230 -11.34 -22.83 2.49
C THR A 230 -10.00 -23.19 1.88
N HIS A 231 -9.60 -24.44 2.04
CA HIS A 231 -8.50 -25.07 1.32
C HIS A 231 -9.07 -25.85 0.13
N LEU A 232 -9.02 -25.24 -1.05
CA LEU A 232 -9.47 -25.90 -2.29
C LEU A 232 -8.37 -26.77 -2.91
N ARG A 233 -7.10 -26.37 -2.73
CA ARG A 233 -5.90 -27.06 -3.22
C ARG A 233 -4.90 -27.33 -2.09
N PRO A 234 -5.23 -28.15 -1.09
CA PRO A 234 -4.34 -28.42 0.05
C PRO A 234 -3.00 -29.06 -0.36
N GLU A 235 -2.95 -29.74 -1.52
CA GLU A 235 -1.72 -30.29 -2.08
C GLU A 235 -0.75 -29.20 -2.57
N THR A 236 -1.26 -28.04 -2.98
CA THR A 236 -0.46 -26.88 -3.44
C THR A 236 -0.14 -25.95 -2.27
N PHE A 237 -1.11 -25.73 -1.38
CA PHE A 237 -1.04 -24.81 -0.25
C PHE A 237 -1.28 -25.54 1.09
N PRO A 238 -0.38 -26.43 1.53
CA PRO A 238 -0.64 -27.32 2.68
C PRO A 238 -0.75 -26.60 4.03
N LYS A 239 -0.29 -25.37 4.13
CA LYS A 239 -0.20 -24.63 5.41
C LYS A 239 -1.21 -23.50 5.55
N VAL A 240 -1.79 -23.03 4.47
CA VAL A 240 -2.63 -21.84 4.44
C VAL A 240 -3.85 -22.06 3.54
N GLU A 241 -4.92 -21.36 3.82
CA GLU A 241 -6.12 -21.33 3.00
C GLU A 241 -5.86 -20.58 1.67
N ASP A 242 -6.54 -21.00 0.63
CA ASP A 242 -6.43 -20.45 -0.73
C ASP A 242 -7.68 -19.70 -1.18
N SER A 243 -8.74 -19.72 -0.37
CA SER A 243 -9.97 -18.97 -0.60
C SER A 243 -10.59 -18.49 0.69
N SER A 244 -11.17 -17.30 0.68
CA SER A 244 -11.82 -16.71 1.86
C SER A 244 -13.01 -15.84 1.48
N THR A 245 -13.99 -15.77 2.38
CA THR A 245 -15.11 -14.82 2.32
C THR A 245 -15.16 -14.02 3.62
N LEU A 246 -15.27 -12.71 3.51
CA LEU A 246 -15.48 -11.81 4.64
C LEU A 246 -16.88 -11.19 4.55
N MET A 247 -17.60 -11.22 5.65
CA MET A 247 -18.85 -10.50 5.86
C MET A 247 -18.62 -9.44 6.93
N LEU A 248 -18.69 -8.17 6.55
CA LEU A 248 -18.51 -7.03 7.43
C LEU A 248 -19.84 -6.39 7.74
N HIS A 249 -20.04 -5.98 8.98
CA HIS A 249 -21.29 -5.38 9.46
C HIS A 249 -21.04 -3.99 10.05
N TRP A 250 -21.85 -3.03 9.63
CA TRP A 250 -22.00 -1.69 10.21
C TRP A 250 -23.44 -1.51 10.67
N LYS A 251 -23.73 -0.58 11.54
CA LYS A 251 -25.09 -0.32 12.05
C LYS A 251 -26.18 -0.27 10.95
N ASN A 252 -25.86 0.28 9.79
CA ASN A 252 -26.82 0.51 8.69
C ASN A 252 -26.28 0.04 7.33
N ALA A 253 -25.25 -0.80 7.32
CA ALA A 253 -24.65 -1.32 6.09
C ALA A 253 -24.02 -2.68 6.33
N GLU A 254 -23.75 -3.38 5.24
CA GLU A 254 -23.06 -4.67 5.20
C GLU A 254 -22.03 -4.71 4.07
N GLY A 255 -21.06 -5.60 4.16
CA GLY A 255 -20.10 -5.88 3.11
C GLY A 255 -19.93 -7.38 2.93
N VAL A 256 -19.87 -7.83 1.68
CA VAL A 256 -19.54 -9.22 1.33
C VAL A 256 -18.36 -9.20 0.36
N PHE A 257 -17.29 -9.85 0.76
CA PHE A 257 -16.02 -9.78 0.03
C PHE A 257 -15.43 -11.17 -0.14
N GLU A 258 -14.92 -11.44 -1.33
CA GLU A 258 -14.28 -12.69 -1.69
C GLU A 258 -12.80 -12.43 -2.01
N GLY A 259 -11.91 -13.27 -1.46
CA GLY A 259 -10.49 -13.26 -1.73
C GLY A 259 -10.00 -14.67 -2.05
N SER A 260 -9.45 -14.91 -3.23
CA SER A 260 -9.10 -16.29 -3.62
C SER A 260 -7.90 -16.39 -4.56
N TRP A 261 -7.11 -17.44 -4.37
CA TRP A 261 -6.05 -17.90 -5.27
C TRP A 261 -6.55 -18.90 -6.33
N ASP A 262 -7.87 -19.12 -6.42
CA ASP A 262 -8.48 -20.14 -7.29
C ASP A 262 -9.40 -19.54 -8.36
N LEU A 263 -9.30 -18.25 -8.61
CA LEU A 263 -10.12 -17.60 -9.62
C LEU A 263 -9.55 -17.84 -11.02
N PRO A 264 -10.42 -18.08 -12.03
CA PRO A 264 -9.99 -18.44 -13.39
C PRO A 264 -9.34 -17.27 -14.15
N ARG A 265 -9.47 -16.06 -13.67
CA ARG A 265 -8.84 -14.82 -14.17
C ARG A 265 -8.56 -13.86 -13.01
N SER A 266 -7.85 -12.79 -13.26
CA SER A 266 -7.73 -11.71 -12.29
C SER A 266 -9.07 -11.00 -12.09
N PHE A 267 -9.44 -10.83 -10.84
CA PHE A 267 -10.57 -10.05 -10.37
C PHE A 267 -10.08 -8.97 -9.41
N GLN A 268 -10.55 -7.76 -9.61
CA GLN A 268 -10.39 -6.63 -8.70
C GLN A 268 -11.61 -5.74 -8.90
N ASP A 269 -12.77 -6.30 -8.57
CA ASP A 269 -14.08 -5.77 -8.86
C ASP A 269 -14.75 -5.34 -7.56
N LEU A 270 -15.28 -4.13 -7.53
CA LEU A 270 -16.05 -3.60 -6.42
C LEU A 270 -17.39 -3.07 -6.92
N GLU A 271 -18.46 -3.34 -6.18
CA GLU A 271 -19.74 -2.67 -6.36
C GLU A 271 -20.23 -2.07 -5.04
N VAL A 272 -20.50 -0.77 -5.06
CA VAL A 272 -21.00 0.03 -3.94
C VAL A 272 -22.48 0.30 -4.16
N PHE A 273 -23.34 -0.30 -3.34
CA PHE A 273 -24.79 -0.18 -3.45
C PHE A 273 -25.32 0.93 -2.53
N GLY A 274 -26.00 1.88 -3.12
CA GLY A 274 -26.79 2.86 -2.41
C GLY A 274 -28.30 2.61 -2.57
N LEU A 275 -29.14 3.42 -1.94
CA LEU A 275 -30.60 3.26 -1.98
C LEU A 275 -31.21 3.60 -3.35
N THR A 276 -30.49 4.31 -4.22
CA THR A 276 -31.01 4.79 -5.52
C THR A 276 -30.20 4.29 -6.72
N GLY A 277 -29.24 3.41 -6.50
CA GLY A 277 -28.39 2.85 -7.55
C GLY A 277 -27.12 2.23 -6.97
N SER A 278 -26.18 1.86 -7.85
CA SER A 278 -24.85 1.40 -7.44
C SER A 278 -23.75 2.00 -8.32
N VAL A 279 -22.52 2.03 -7.79
CA VAL A 279 -21.29 2.29 -8.54
C VAL A 279 -20.54 0.97 -8.63
N TYR A 280 -20.35 0.49 -9.84
CA TYR A 280 -19.51 -0.68 -10.13
C TYR A 280 -18.18 -0.22 -10.70
N MET A 281 -17.10 -0.80 -10.22
CA MET A 281 -15.76 -0.49 -10.73
C MET A 281 -14.89 -1.72 -10.90
N THR A 282 -14.04 -1.65 -11.90
CA THR A 282 -12.83 -2.45 -12.10
C THR A 282 -11.65 -1.50 -12.28
N GLN A 283 -10.44 -2.01 -12.47
CA GLN A 283 -9.28 -1.15 -12.78
C GLN A 283 -9.50 -0.25 -14.01
N GLN A 284 -10.22 -0.73 -15.02
CA GLN A 284 -10.34 -0.07 -16.31
C GLN A 284 -11.68 0.63 -16.55
N LYS A 285 -12.64 0.47 -15.64
CA LYS A 285 -14.02 0.92 -15.88
C LYS A 285 -14.71 1.31 -14.58
N VAL A 286 -15.50 2.39 -14.66
CA VAL A 286 -16.44 2.77 -13.60
C VAL A 286 -17.82 2.98 -14.24
N GLU A 287 -18.85 2.39 -13.65
CA GLU A 287 -20.24 2.51 -14.08
C GLU A 287 -21.13 2.99 -12.93
N LEU A 288 -21.89 4.03 -13.18
CA LEU A 288 -23.04 4.40 -12.36
C LEU A 288 -24.26 3.62 -12.85
N ARG A 289 -24.75 2.70 -12.02
CA ARG A 289 -25.85 1.78 -12.34
C ARG A 289 -27.13 2.23 -11.59
N LYS A 290 -28.06 2.76 -12.33
CA LYS A 290 -29.44 3.08 -11.89
C LYS A 290 -30.42 2.27 -12.73
N ARG A 291 -31.51 2.90 -13.17
CA ARG A 291 -32.42 2.26 -14.15
C ARG A 291 -31.69 1.89 -15.46
N GLN A 292 -30.73 2.70 -15.84
CA GLN A 292 -29.79 2.43 -16.94
C GLN A 292 -28.37 2.65 -16.41
N ALA A 293 -27.43 1.87 -16.92
CA ALA A 293 -26.01 2.05 -16.59
C ALA A 293 -25.42 3.16 -17.48
N SER A 294 -24.56 3.97 -16.90
CA SER A 294 -23.76 4.96 -17.61
C SER A 294 -22.30 4.86 -17.15
N GLU A 295 -21.39 5.02 -18.09
CA GLU A 295 -19.96 5.05 -17.81
C GLU A 295 -19.59 6.37 -17.13
N VAL A 296 -18.71 6.29 -16.12
CA VAL A 296 -18.15 7.43 -15.41
C VAL A 296 -16.76 7.71 -15.94
N ALA A 297 -16.48 8.94 -16.32
CA ALA A 297 -15.16 9.36 -16.79
C ALA A 297 -14.12 9.24 -15.66
N MET A 298 -12.95 8.72 -16.00
CA MET A 298 -11.81 8.58 -15.09
C MET A 298 -10.75 9.62 -15.43
N GLU A 299 -10.61 10.63 -14.58
CA GLU A 299 -9.56 11.64 -14.75
C GLU A 299 -8.19 11.06 -14.33
N PRO A 300 -7.11 11.39 -15.05
CA PRO A 300 -5.76 11.01 -14.62
C PRO A 300 -5.47 11.49 -13.20
N LEU A 301 -4.69 10.72 -12.45
CA LEU A 301 -4.24 11.16 -11.13
C LEU A 301 -3.27 12.35 -11.27
N PRO A 302 -3.24 13.26 -10.28
CA PRO A 302 -2.34 14.39 -10.33
C PRO A 302 -0.88 13.93 -10.24
N PRO A 303 0.09 14.75 -10.73
CA PRO A 303 1.50 14.34 -10.84
C PRO A 303 2.13 13.83 -9.54
N GLU A 304 1.74 14.37 -8.39
CA GLU A 304 2.21 13.92 -7.07
C GLU A 304 1.71 12.52 -6.70
N ARG A 305 0.68 12.01 -7.40
CA ARG A 305 0.16 10.65 -7.27
C ARG A 305 0.49 9.77 -8.48
N ALA A 306 1.49 10.14 -9.26
CA ALA A 306 1.90 9.37 -10.44
C ALA A 306 2.47 8.01 -10.06
N ASP A 307 3.17 7.94 -8.94
CA ASP A 307 3.77 6.71 -8.39
C ASP A 307 3.99 6.81 -6.87
N PRO A 308 4.25 5.69 -6.18
CA PRO A 308 4.48 5.66 -4.73
C PRO A 308 5.62 6.58 -4.26
N ILE A 309 6.71 6.69 -5.01
CA ILE A 309 7.88 7.50 -4.63
C ILE A 309 7.55 8.98 -4.76
N ALA A 310 6.91 9.38 -5.86
CA ALA A 310 6.46 10.77 -6.06
C ALA A 310 5.53 11.21 -4.94
N PHE A 311 4.61 10.35 -4.53
CA PHE A 311 3.68 10.64 -3.45
C PHE A 311 4.36 10.76 -2.09
N MET A 312 5.29 9.85 -1.76
CA MET A 312 6.09 9.94 -0.54
C MET A 312 6.96 11.22 -0.52
N VAL A 313 7.64 11.52 -1.60
CA VAL A 313 8.48 12.73 -1.72
C VAL A 313 7.65 14.01 -1.59
N ASP A 314 6.45 14.05 -2.19
CA ASP A 314 5.55 15.18 -2.06
C ASP A 314 5.06 15.37 -0.61
N ALA A 315 4.72 14.26 0.07
CA ALA A 315 4.33 14.29 1.49
C ALA A 315 5.48 14.81 2.39
N ILE A 316 6.71 14.34 2.17
CA ILE A 316 7.89 14.78 2.93
C ILE A 316 8.16 16.26 2.67
N ARG A 317 8.18 16.68 1.40
CA ARG A 317 8.43 18.06 0.98
C ARG A 317 7.39 19.02 1.52
N GLY A 318 6.13 18.64 1.43
CA GLY A 318 4.98 19.41 1.88
C GLY A 318 4.76 19.35 3.41
N LYS A 319 5.50 18.52 4.13
CA LYS A 319 5.29 18.21 5.55
C LYS A 319 3.84 17.86 5.85
N LYS A 320 3.20 17.12 4.94
CA LYS A 320 1.82 16.69 5.05
C LYS A 320 1.75 15.17 5.25
N PRO A 321 0.73 14.67 5.96
CA PRO A 321 0.58 13.23 6.14
C PRO A 321 0.32 12.52 4.82
N ILE A 322 0.75 11.26 4.73
CA ILE A 322 0.27 10.32 3.72
C ILE A 322 -1.23 10.12 3.94
N ASP A 323 -2.02 10.21 2.90
CA ASP A 323 -3.47 10.12 2.96
C ASP A 323 -4.05 8.97 2.12
N GLY A 324 -5.37 8.82 2.18
CA GLY A 324 -6.12 7.89 1.36
C GLY A 324 -5.83 6.43 1.69
N MET A 325 -5.92 5.58 0.69
CA MET A 325 -5.76 4.13 0.82
C MET A 325 -4.37 3.69 1.28
N THR A 326 -3.35 4.53 1.10
CA THR A 326 -1.95 4.21 1.47
C THR A 326 -1.56 4.71 2.86
N ALA A 327 -2.44 5.46 3.54
CA ALA A 327 -2.18 6.02 4.87
C ALA A 327 -1.96 4.94 5.94
N LEU A 328 -1.13 5.25 6.93
CA LEU A 328 -0.79 4.32 7.99
C LEU A 328 -2.02 3.87 8.80
N ASP A 329 -2.87 4.81 9.23
CA ASP A 329 -3.99 4.48 10.12
C ASP A 329 -5.06 3.60 9.46
N ILE A 330 -5.40 3.83 8.18
CA ILE A 330 -6.34 2.96 7.48
C ILE A 330 -5.77 1.55 7.34
N ASN A 331 -4.45 1.43 7.14
CA ASN A 331 -3.77 0.14 7.00
C ASN A 331 -3.60 -0.60 8.33
N VAL A 332 -3.52 0.09 9.46
CA VAL A 332 -3.68 -0.52 10.79
C VAL A 332 -5.07 -1.12 10.93
N GLY A 333 -6.11 -0.39 10.50
CA GLY A 333 -7.49 -0.90 10.47
C GLY A 333 -7.70 -2.09 9.54
N VAL A 334 -7.00 -2.12 8.40
CA VAL A 334 -7.00 -3.31 7.50
C VAL A 334 -6.48 -4.53 8.24
N VAL A 335 -5.31 -4.43 8.90
CA VAL A 335 -4.73 -5.57 9.63
C VAL A 335 -5.61 -5.97 10.82
N GLU A 336 -6.27 -5.02 11.48
CA GLU A 336 -7.25 -5.29 12.53
C GLU A 336 -8.42 -6.14 12.03
N ILE A 337 -9.01 -5.78 10.88
CA ILE A 337 -10.10 -6.54 10.27
C ILE A 337 -9.65 -7.96 9.91
N ILE A 338 -8.45 -8.12 9.33
CA ILE A 338 -7.90 -9.44 8.98
C ILE A 338 -7.62 -10.27 10.24
N GLU A 339 -7.09 -9.68 11.30
CA GLU A 339 -6.87 -10.40 12.58
C GLU A 339 -8.20 -10.89 13.17
N ALA A 340 -9.24 -10.04 13.20
CA ALA A 340 -10.56 -10.43 13.62
C ALA A 340 -11.19 -11.50 12.69
N ALA A 341 -10.92 -11.45 11.38
CA ALA A 341 -11.36 -12.45 10.42
C ALA A 341 -10.68 -13.83 10.68
N LYS A 342 -9.38 -13.85 10.98
CA LYS A 342 -8.67 -15.08 11.39
C LYS A 342 -9.30 -15.69 12.64
N GLU A 343 -9.63 -14.88 13.63
CA GLU A 343 -10.34 -15.35 14.85
C GLU A 343 -11.76 -15.85 14.53
N SER A 344 -12.46 -15.19 13.59
CA SER A 344 -13.77 -15.65 13.13
C SER A 344 -13.70 -17.01 12.45
N VAL A 345 -12.74 -17.23 11.56
CA VAL A 345 -12.48 -18.54 10.92
C VAL A 345 -12.19 -19.61 11.98
N ARG A 346 -11.35 -19.31 12.97
CA ARG A 346 -10.97 -20.24 14.02
C ARG A 346 -12.15 -20.65 14.91
N THR A 347 -13.07 -19.72 15.19
CA THR A 347 -14.17 -19.92 16.17
C THR A 347 -15.52 -20.23 15.54
N GLY A 348 -15.69 -20.00 14.24
CA GLY A 348 -16.98 -20.08 13.55
C GLY A 348 -17.98 -19.01 14.01
N ARG A 349 -17.53 -17.88 14.56
CA ARG A 349 -18.37 -16.83 15.13
C ARG A 349 -17.96 -15.45 14.61
N ALA A 350 -18.94 -14.55 14.56
CA ALA A 350 -18.63 -13.14 14.31
C ALA A 350 -17.80 -12.54 15.46
N VAL A 351 -16.78 -11.76 15.09
CA VAL A 351 -15.89 -11.06 16.02
C VAL A 351 -16.21 -9.57 16.00
N LYS A 352 -16.38 -8.99 17.19
CA LYS A 352 -16.62 -7.54 17.34
C LYS A 352 -15.36 -6.74 17.09
N LEU A 353 -15.54 -5.55 16.55
CA LEU A 353 -14.51 -4.54 16.33
C LEU A 353 -14.87 -3.25 17.09
N PRO A 354 -13.89 -2.43 17.54
CA PRO A 354 -12.45 -2.70 17.42
C PRO A 354 -11.97 -3.84 18.34
N LEU A 355 -10.84 -4.45 17.96
CA LEU A 355 -10.17 -5.42 18.82
C LEU A 355 -9.54 -4.75 20.05
N PRO A 356 -9.37 -5.45 21.17
CA PRO A 356 -8.57 -4.96 22.30
C PRO A 356 -7.14 -4.62 21.86
N LYS A 357 -6.62 -3.49 22.35
CA LYS A 357 -5.25 -3.02 22.05
C LYS A 357 -4.20 -3.75 22.87
#